data_55e9816198273d381153281d6b6a1a25
#
_entry.id   55e9816198273d381153281d6b6a1a25
#
_cell.length_a   1.000
_cell.length_b   1.000
_cell.length_c   1.000
_cell.angle_alpha   90.00
_cell.angle_beta   90.00
_cell.angle_gamma   90.00
#
_symmetry.space_group_name_H-M   'P 1'
#
loop_
_entity.id
_entity.type
_entity.pdbx_description
1 polymer ?
#
loop_
_entity_poly.entity_id
_entity_poly.type
_entity_poly.pdbx_seq_one_letter_code
_entity_poly.pdbx_strand_id
1 'polypeptide(L)'
;TAYEIKECEWSSDVCSSDLGPDFQNLHRNKRSITLNLKTKEGVAALKRMVKKADVVVENYRPDVKRRLGIDYKDLAKINKKIVYASISGFGQTGPYADRPGFDQIAQGMGGLMSITGLPGQGPVRAGIAIADLTAGLFAALGILTALLEREKSGKGQHIATSLLQAQIFMLDFQSARWLIGRSEEHMSELQSHSFISYAVFC
;
A
#
# COMPACT_ATOMS: atom_id res chain seq x y z
N THR A 1 -2.81 17.32 11.11
CA THR A 1 -1.39 17.44 10.70
C THR A 1 -0.83 16.05 10.55
N ALA A 2 -0.39 15.71 9.36
CA ALA A 2 0.24 14.42 9.07
C ALA A 2 1.73 14.49 9.45
N TYR A 3 2.22 13.46 10.13
CA TYR A 3 3.63 13.26 10.43
C TYR A 3 4.12 12.02 9.72
N GLU A 4 5.26 12.10 9.07
CA GLU A 4 5.99 10.97 8.53
C GLU A 4 7.15 10.62 9.47
N ILE A 5 7.22 9.36 9.88
CA ILE A 5 8.31 8.84 10.70
C ILE A 5 9.28 8.16 9.75
N LYS A 6 10.46 8.77 9.59
CA LYS A 6 11.56 8.15 8.84
C LYS A 6 12.42 7.32 9.79
N GLU A 7 12.47 6.03 9.58
CA GLU A 7 13.58 5.19 9.99
C GLU A 7 14.64 5.25 8.88
N CYS A 8 15.76 5.94 9.12
CA CYS A 8 16.91 5.79 8.24
C CYS A 8 17.51 4.41 8.44
N GLU A 9 17.11 3.43 7.62
CA GLU A 9 17.92 2.24 7.43
C GLU A 9 19.04 2.54 6.44
N TRP A 10 20.22 2.20 6.87
CA TRP A 10 21.51 2.29 6.20
C TRP A 10 21.50 1.57 4.85
N SER A 11 21.15 2.19 3.80
CA SER A 11 21.66 1.80 2.47
C SER A 11 20.91 2.54 1.36
N SER A 12 21.24 3.72 1.12
CA SER A 12 21.30 4.30 -0.22
C SER A 12 21.31 5.81 -0.11
N ASP A 13 22.01 6.42 -1.00
CA ASP A 13 22.10 7.85 -1.24
C ASP A 13 20.73 8.55 -1.45
N VAL A 14 19.64 7.79 -1.47
CA VAL A 14 18.24 8.26 -1.58
C VAL A 14 17.76 8.92 -0.28
N CYS A 15 18.33 8.57 0.89
CA CYS A 15 18.01 9.25 2.15
C CYS A 15 18.79 10.56 2.34
N SER A 16 19.76 10.88 1.50
CA SER A 16 20.70 11.98 1.72
C SER A 16 20.27 13.31 1.13
N SER A 17 19.19 13.38 0.35
CA SER A 17 18.73 14.68 -0.16
C SER A 17 17.27 14.93 0.20
N ASP A 18 17.05 15.60 1.33
CA ASP A 18 15.76 16.24 1.65
C ASP A 18 15.34 17.27 0.56
N LEU A 19 16.11 17.38 -0.51
CA LEU A 19 15.91 18.29 -1.64
C LEU A 19 15.69 17.55 -2.96
N GLY A 20 15.69 16.20 -2.96
CA GLY A 20 15.45 15.42 -4.17
C GLY A 20 14.04 15.62 -4.75
N PRO A 21 13.86 15.47 -6.07
CA PRO A 21 12.56 15.67 -6.73
C PRO A 21 11.47 14.74 -6.18
N ASP A 22 11.81 13.51 -5.81
CA ASP A 22 10.86 12.56 -5.22
C ASP A 22 10.39 13.02 -3.85
N PHE A 23 11.30 13.53 -3.01
CA PHE A 23 10.94 14.10 -1.73
C PHE A 23 9.97 15.27 -1.89
N GLN A 24 10.27 16.23 -2.75
CA GLN A 24 9.41 17.38 -2.98
C GLN A 24 8.01 16.99 -3.50
N ASN A 25 7.95 15.99 -4.37
CA ASN A 25 6.69 15.49 -4.91
C ASN A 25 5.83 14.79 -3.85
N LEU A 26 6.44 13.91 -3.04
CA LEU A 26 5.71 13.02 -2.14
C LEU A 26 5.42 13.64 -0.75
N HIS A 27 6.17 14.68 -0.34
CA HIS A 27 6.09 15.21 1.01
C HIS A 27 5.27 16.50 1.16
N ARG A 28 4.47 16.84 0.15
CA ARG A 28 3.57 17.99 0.22
C ARG A 28 2.59 17.88 1.40
N ASN A 29 2.44 18.98 2.16
CA ASN A 29 1.58 19.07 3.35
C ASN A 29 1.96 18.11 4.50
N LYS A 30 3.19 17.60 4.52
CA LYS A 30 3.71 16.72 5.58
C LYS A 30 4.72 17.45 6.44
N ARG A 31 4.81 17.03 7.70
CA ARG A 31 5.86 17.42 8.63
C ARG A 31 6.71 16.20 8.92
N SER A 32 8.03 16.35 8.91
CA SER A 32 8.96 15.27 9.21
C SER A 32 9.34 15.26 10.69
N ILE A 33 9.51 14.07 11.25
CA ILE A 33 10.07 13.84 12.58
C ILE A 33 10.97 12.60 12.52
N THR A 34 12.11 12.66 13.17
CA THR A 34 13.02 11.51 13.30
C THR A 34 12.85 10.89 14.68
N LEU A 35 12.54 9.58 14.73
CA LEU A 35 12.41 8.80 15.96
C LEU A 35 13.17 7.48 15.81
N ASN A 36 13.97 7.13 16.82
CA ASN A 36 14.56 5.81 16.88
C ASN A 36 13.58 4.83 17.56
N LEU A 37 12.83 4.08 16.77
CA LEU A 37 11.85 3.12 17.27
C LEU A 37 12.46 1.83 17.87
N LYS A 38 13.80 1.67 17.79
CA LYS A 38 14.51 0.59 18.51
C LYS A 38 14.71 0.90 19.98
N THR A 39 14.53 2.17 20.39
CA THR A 39 14.62 2.58 21.79
C THR A 39 13.25 2.69 22.46
N LYS A 40 13.20 2.50 23.76
CA LYS A 40 11.98 2.66 24.57
C LYS A 40 11.44 4.09 24.51
N GLU A 41 12.33 5.06 24.48
CA GLU A 41 12.03 6.49 24.44
C GLU A 41 11.39 6.88 23.10
N GLY A 42 11.92 6.36 21.98
CA GLY A 42 11.37 6.59 20.65
C GLY A 42 9.96 5.99 20.49
N VAL A 43 9.77 4.75 20.97
CA VAL A 43 8.44 4.11 20.98
C VAL A 43 7.48 4.87 21.91
N ALA A 44 7.93 5.32 23.07
CA ALA A 44 7.12 6.13 23.97
C ALA A 44 6.72 7.48 23.34
N ALA A 45 7.61 8.12 22.58
CA ALA A 45 7.31 9.33 21.84
C ALA A 45 6.23 9.10 20.78
N LEU A 46 6.35 8.02 19.97
CA LEU A 46 5.32 7.61 19.02
C LEU A 46 3.96 7.39 19.70
N LYS A 47 3.95 6.64 20.79
CA LYS A 47 2.73 6.35 21.56
C LYS A 47 2.05 7.62 22.10
N ARG A 48 2.82 8.66 22.46
CA ARG A 48 2.24 9.96 22.82
C ARG A 48 1.58 10.66 21.64
N MET A 49 2.16 10.55 20.44
CA MET A 49 1.56 11.11 19.23
C MET A 49 0.26 10.38 18.86
N VAL A 50 0.25 9.06 18.95
CA VAL A 50 -0.92 8.20 18.67
C VAL A 50 -2.14 8.56 19.52
N LYS A 51 -1.98 9.04 20.74
CA LYS A 51 -3.08 9.50 21.59
C LYS A 51 -3.92 10.60 20.95
N LYS A 52 -3.32 11.40 20.06
CA LYS A 52 -3.96 12.53 19.38
C LYS A 52 -4.12 12.34 17.88
N ALA A 53 -3.66 11.21 17.35
CA ALA A 53 -3.74 10.89 15.93
C ALA A 53 -5.11 10.29 15.59
N ASP A 54 -5.61 10.59 14.41
CA ASP A 54 -6.78 9.95 13.83
C ASP A 54 -6.41 8.68 13.07
N VAL A 55 -5.29 8.72 12.37
CA VAL A 55 -4.83 7.66 11.49
C VAL A 55 -3.35 7.38 11.73
N VAL A 56 -2.99 6.11 11.70
CA VAL A 56 -1.60 5.65 11.58
C VAL A 56 -1.49 4.85 10.29
N VAL A 57 -0.53 5.20 9.45
CA VAL A 57 -0.20 4.44 8.22
C VAL A 57 1.23 3.91 8.35
N GLU A 58 1.42 2.65 8.06
CA GLU A 58 2.75 2.03 8.07
C GLU A 58 2.92 1.04 6.92
N ASN A 59 4.15 0.85 6.50
CA ASN A 59 4.51 -0.12 5.46
C ASN A 59 5.61 -1.09 5.91
N TYR A 60 5.69 -1.36 7.21
CA TYR A 60 6.60 -2.35 7.76
C TYR A 60 6.15 -3.78 7.43
N ARG A 61 7.10 -4.70 7.39
CA ARG A 61 6.77 -6.12 7.45
C ARG A 61 6.05 -6.44 8.78
N PRO A 62 5.12 -7.42 8.78
CA PRO A 62 4.33 -7.73 9.97
C PRO A 62 5.15 -8.09 11.22
N ASP A 63 6.29 -8.78 11.05
CA ASP A 63 7.21 -9.15 12.13
C ASP A 63 7.87 -7.93 12.79
N VAL A 64 8.24 -6.91 12.00
CA VAL A 64 8.93 -5.71 12.48
C VAL A 64 8.04 -4.91 13.43
N LYS A 65 6.83 -4.56 13.03
CA LYS A 65 5.93 -3.76 13.86
C LYS A 65 5.52 -4.46 15.16
N ARG A 66 5.35 -5.80 15.12
CA ARG A 66 5.08 -6.59 16.33
C ARG A 66 6.26 -6.54 17.30
N ARG A 67 7.49 -6.70 16.79
CA ARG A 67 8.71 -6.62 17.59
C ARG A 67 8.91 -5.23 18.21
N LEU A 68 8.54 -4.18 17.49
CA LEU A 68 8.62 -2.80 17.98
C LEU A 68 7.48 -2.43 18.95
N GLY A 69 6.45 -3.25 19.10
CA GLY A 69 5.28 -2.96 19.94
C GLY A 69 4.46 -1.77 19.46
N ILE A 70 4.34 -1.64 18.15
CA ILE A 70 3.62 -0.56 17.47
C ILE A 70 2.56 -1.08 16.49
N ASP A 71 2.18 -2.34 16.60
CA ASP A 71 1.10 -2.89 15.77
C ASP A 71 -0.28 -2.34 16.21
N TYR A 72 -1.30 -2.64 15.42
CA TYR A 72 -2.66 -2.20 15.71
C TYR A 72 -3.14 -2.59 17.12
N LYS A 73 -2.84 -3.82 17.55
CA LYS A 73 -3.29 -4.33 18.85
C LYS A 73 -2.72 -3.52 20.02
N ASP A 74 -1.48 -3.03 19.86
CA ASP A 74 -0.82 -2.21 20.88
C ASP A 74 -1.29 -0.77 20.86
N LEU A 75 -1.43 -0.18 19.66
CA LEU A 75 -1.83 1.21 19.54
C LEU A 75 -3.33 1.43 19.81
N ALA A 76 -4.19 0.47 19.50
CA ALA A 76 -5.62 0.52 19.81
C ALA A 76 -5.91 0.50 21.32
N LYS A 77 -5.00 -0.06 22.16
CA LYS A 77 -5.10 0.05 23.62
C LYS A 77 -4.92 1.49 24.11
N ILE A 78 -4.16 2.30 23.36
CA ILE A 78 -3.82 3.68 23.69
C ILE A 78 -4.89 4.64 23.15
N ASN A 79 -5.35 4.37 21.91
CA ASN A 79 -6.37 5.16 21.26
C ASN A 79 -7.39 4.24 20.57
N LYS A 80 -8.54 4.03 21.22
CA LYS A 80 -9.61 3.14 20.70
C LYS A 80 -10.27 3.65 19.41
N LYS A 81 -10.05 4.92 19.06
CA LYS A 81 -10.57 5.54 17.85
C LYS A 81 -9.56 5.53 16.68
N ILE A 82 -8.36 4.97 16.88
CA ILE A 82 -7.32 5.00 15.85
C ILE A 82 -7.70 4.16 14.65
N VAL A 83 -7.64 4.74 13.47
CA VAL A 83 -7.66 4.01 12.20
C VAL A 83 -6.21 3.66 11.87
N TYR A 84 -5.92 2.38 11.75
CA TYR A 84 -4.57 1.89 11.53
C TYR A 84 -4.49 1.20 10.17
N ALA A 85 -3.70 1.73 9.24
CA ALA A 85 -3.54 1.19 7.90
C ALA A 85 -2.17 0.54 7.72
N SER A 86 -2.17 -0.73 7.36
CA SER A 86 -0.98 -1.51 7.04
C SER A 86 -0.89 -1.75 5.54
N ILE A 87 0.23 -1.38 4.93
CA ILE A 87 0.56 -1.67 3.55
C ILE A 87 1.76 -2.60 3.53
N SER A 88 1.68 -3.73 2.85
CA SER A 88 2.81 -4.66 2.75
C SER A 88 2.83 -5.39 1.41
N GLY A 89 3.92 -6.07 1.07
CA GLY A 89 4.04 -6.76 -0.20
C GLY A 89 2.95 -7.82 -0.43
N PHE A 90 2.69 -8.63 0.61
CA PHE A 90 1.83 -9.81 0.50
C PHE A 90 0.67 -9.85 1.52
N GLY A 91 0.45 -8.78 2.27
CA GLY A 91 -0.60 -8.72 3.30
C GLY A 91 -0.09 -9.06 4.70
N GLN A 92 -1.02 -9.04 5.65
CA GLN A 92 -0.73 -9.24 7.08
C GLN A 92 -0.82 -10.71 7.51
N THR A 93 -1.36 -11.56 6.64
CA THR A 93 -1.60 -12.99 6.85
C THR A 93 -1.27 -13.77 5.58
N GLY A 94 -1.19 -15.09 5.68
CA GLY A 94 -0.93 -15.96 4.55
C GLY A 94 0.54 -16.40 4.45
N PRO A 95 0.87 -17.29 3.49
CA PRO A 95 2.17 -17.97 3.43
C PRO A 95 3.34 -17.03 3.08
N TYR A 96 3.07 -15.85 2.52
CA TYR A 96 4.10 -14.88 2.13
C TYR A 96 4.10 -13.62 3.01
N ALA A 97 3.31 -13.56 4.09
CA ALA A 97 3.18 -12.38 4.93
C ALA A 97 4.53 -11.84 5.45
N ASP A 98 5.47 -12.71 5.76
CA ASP A 98 6.78 -12.32 6.28
C ASP A 98 7.86 -12.12 5.19
N ARG A 99 7.48 -12.28 3.89
CA ARG A 99 8.42 -12.02 2.79
C ARG A 99 8.46 -10.53 2.45
N PRO A 100 9.64 -10.00 2.09
CA PRO A 100 9.73 -8.66 1.53
C PRO A 100 9.02 -8.62 0.18
N GLY A 101 8.23 -7.59 -0.06
CA GLY A 101 7.56 -7.35 -1.34
C GLY A 101 8.00 -6.02 -1.92
N PHE A 102 8.22 -6.01 -3.23
CA PHE A 102 8.52 -4.84 -4.02
C PHE A 102 7.56 -4.76 -5.19
N ASP A 103 7.33 -3.57 -5.71
CA ASP A 103 6.44 -3.31 -6.83
C ASP A 103 6.64 -4.29 -7.99
N GLN A 104 7.87 -4.43 -8.46
CA GLN A 104 8.19 -5.29 -9.59
C GLN A 104 7.87 -6.77 -9.33
N ILE A 105 8.09 -7.24 -8.09
CA ILE A 105 7.73 -8.60 -7.69
C ILE A 105 6.20 -8.78 -7.72
N ALA A 106 5.47 -7.80 -7.23
CA ALA A 106 4.01 -7.82 -7.25
C ALA A 106 3.45 -7.77 -8.68
N GLN A 107 4.05 -6.97 -9.57
CA GLN A 107 3.69 -6.94 -10.99
C GLN A 107 3.90 -8.29 -11.68
N GLY A 108 5.02 -8.96 -11.40
CA GLY A 108 5.30 -10.29 -11.94
C GLY A 108 4.38 -11.37 -11.39
N MET A 109 4.29 -11.48 -10.08
CA MET A 109 3.46 -12.49 -9.40
C MET A 109 1.96 -12.26 -9.60
N GLY A 110 1.54 -11.01 -9.70
CA GLY A 110 0.15 -10.62 -9.92
C GLY A 110 -0.30 -10.74 -11.38
N GLY A 111 0.58 -11.08 -12.31
CA GLY A 111 0.23 -11.35 -13.70
C GLY A 111 0.23 -10.12 -14.63
N LEU A 112 0.43 -8.90 -14.13
CA LEU A 112 0.43 -7.70 -14.97
C LEU A 112 1.51 -7.77 -16.06
N MET A 113 2.68 -8.27 -15.71
CA MET A 113 3.79 -8.32 -16.67
C MET A 113 3.52 -9.29 -17.83
N SER A 114 2.72 -10.34 -17.63
CA SER A 114 2.37 -11.28 -18.68
C SER A 114 1.39 -10.70 -19.71
N ILE A 115 0.63 -9.69 -19.31
CA ILE A 115 -0.35 -9.03 -20.18
C ILE A 115 0.13 -7.67 -20.70
N THR A 116 1.37 -7.31 -20.41
CA THR A 116 1.97 -6.01 -20.80
C THR A 116 3.07 -6.24 -21.83
N GLY A 117 3.09 -5.42 -22.87
CA GLY A 117 4.09 -5.48 -23.95
C GLY A 117 3.53 -6.02 -25.27
N LEU A 118 4.42 -6.29 -26.21
CA LEU A 118 4.06 -6.79 -27.54
C LEU A 118 4.08 -8.33 -27.56
N PRO A 119 3.21 -8.97 -28.33
CA PRO A 119 3.20 -10.42 -28.49
C PRO A 119 4.59 -10.98 -28.82
N GLY A 120 4.98 -12.06 -28.12
CA GLY A 120 6.25 -12.74 -28.35
C GLY A 120 7.50 -12.09 -27.72
N GLN A 121 7.37 -10.94 -27.08
CA GLN A 121 8.51 -10.27 -26.42
C GLN A 121 8.70 -10.69 -24.94
N GLY A 122 7.83 -11.53 -24.40
CA GLY A 122 7.86 -11.96 -23.01
C GLY A 122 7.27 -10.91 -22.04
N PRO A 123 7.26 -11.21 -20.74
CA PRO A 123 6.68 -10.35 -19.73
C PRO A 123 7.40 -9.01 -19.60
N VAL A 124 6.65 -7.91 -19.62
CA VAL A 124 7.18 -6.54 -19.54
C VAL A 124 6.63 -5.82 -18.32
N ARG A 125 7.51 -5.17 -17.56
CA ARG A 125 7.14 -4.33 -16.42
C ARG A 125 6.43 -3.05 -16.89
N ALA A 126 5.39 -2.63 -16.18
CA ALA A 126 4.87 -1.27 -16.32
C ALA A 126 5.92 -0.24 -15.89
N GLY A 127 6.01 0.89 -16.58
CA GLY A 127 7.05 1.91 -16.35
C GLY A 127 6.95 2.59 -14.98
N ILE A 128 5.75 2.65 -14.39
CA ILE A 128 5.51 3.21 -13.05
C ILE A 128 5.39 2.09 -12.02
N ALA A 129 5.56 2.42 -10.74
CA ALA A 129 5.36 1.50 -9.61
C ALA A 129 3.86 1.29 -9.35
N ILE A 130 3.16 0.63 -10.28
CA ILE A 130 1.70 0.54 -10.30
C ILE A 130 1.14 -0.24 -9.10
N ALA A 131 1.82 -1.27 -8.61
CA ALA A 131 1.39 -2.04 -7.46
C ALA A 131 1.49 -1.22 -6.16
N ASP A 132 2.57 -0.44 -5.98
CA ASP A 132 2.74 0.47 -4.85
C ASP A 132 1.66 1.57 -4.87
N LEU A 133 1.48 2.23 -6.02
CA LEU A 133 0.51 3.31 -6.19
C LEU A 133 -0.92 2.84 -5.91
N THR A 134 -1.31 1.71 -6.45
CA THR A 134 -2.67 1.18 -6.24
C THR A 134 -2.88 0.68 -4.83
N ALA A 135 -1.89 0.04 -4.19
CA ALA A 135 -1.97 -0.30 -2.77
C ALA A 135 -2.17 0.94 -1.90
N GLY A 136 -1.49 2.04 -2.21
CA GLY A 136 -1.67 3.34 -1.55
C GLY A 136 -3.08 3.92 -1.75
N LEU A 137 -3.62 3.84 -2.98
CA LEU A 137 -4.98 4.29 -3.27
C LEU A 137 -6.04 3.48 -2.50
N PHE A 138 -5.91 2.13 -2.49
CA PHE A 138 -6.82 1.29 -1.72
C PHE A 138 -6.70 1.52 -0.21
N ALA A 139 -5.49 1.77 0.30
CA ALA A 139 -5.30 2.17 1.68
C ALA A 139 -6.04 3.48 1.99
N ALA A 140 -5.92 4.48 1.12
CA ALA A 140 -6.61 5.76 1.30
C ALA A 140 -8.13 5.61 1.29
N LEU A 141 -8.70 4.84 0.36
CA LEU A 141 -10.13 4.52 0.32
C LEU A 141 -10.59 3.79 1.58
N GLY A 142 -9.82 2.79 2.02
CA GLY A 142 -10.12 2.07 3.27
C GLY A 142 -10.06 2.97 4.49
N ILE A 143 -9.08 3.88 4.57
CA ILE A 143 -8.97 4.86 5.65
C ILE A 143 -10.20 5.78 5.67
N LEU A 144 -10.60 6.34 4.52
CA LEU A 144 -11.77 7.20 4.43
C LEU A 144 -13.05 6.47 4.85
N THR A 145 -13.24 5.23 4.39
CA THR A 145 -14.37 4.39 4.78
C THR A 145 -14.41 4.14 6.29
N ALA A 146 -13.25 3.81 6.88
CA ALA A 146 -13.15 3.57 8.32
C ALA A 146 -13.34 4.84 9.16
N LEU A 147 -12.92 6.00 8.65
CA LEU A 147 -13.18 7.27 9.31
C LEU A 147 -14.69 7.62 9.29
N LEU A 148 -15.37 7.40 8.16
CA LEU A 148 -16.82 7.58 8.05
C LEU A 148 -17.58 6.63 8.99
N GLU A 149 -17.17 5.37 9.05
CA GLU A 149 -17.79 4.40 9.96
C GLU A 149 -17.54 4.76 11.42
N ARG A 150 -16.34 5.26 11.74
CA ARG A 150 -15.98 5.73 13.09
C ARG A 150 -16.91 6.82 13.62
N GLU A 151 -17.44 7.71 12.77
CA GLU A 151 -18.39 8.74 13.18
C GLU A 151 -19.69 8.14 13.75
N LYS A 152 -20.05 6.94 13.31
CA LYS A 152 -21.23 6.21 13.80
C LYS A 152 -20.90 5.31 15.00
N SER A 153 -19.83 4.52 14.90
CA SER A 153 -19.48 3.51 15.92
C SER A 153 -18.66 4.08 17.09
N GLY A 154 -17.96 5.19 16.86
CA GLY A 154 -16.98 5.73 17.82
C GLY A 154 -15.70 4.90 17.93
N LYS A 155 -15.48 3.90 17.07
CA LYS A 155 -14.36 2.95 17.14
C LYS A 155 -13.44 3.07 15.93
N GLY A 156 -12.13 2.93 16.15
CA GLY A 156 -11.16 2.78 15.09
C GLY A 156 -11.12 1.36 14.54
N GLN A 157 -10.44 1.18 13.42
CA GLN A 157 -10.32 -0.09 12.71
C GLN A 157 -8.91 -0.33 12.20
N HIS A 158 -8.57 -1.60 11.97
CA HIS A 158 -7.37 -2.01 11.25
C HIS A 158 -7.72 -2.26 9.78
N ILE A 159 -7.04 -1.56 8.90
CA ILE A 159 -7.11 -1.71 7.45
C ILE A 159 -5.81 -2.35 6.99
N ALA A 160 -5.92 -3.39 6.19
CA ALA A 160 -4.76 -4.03 5.58
C ALA A 160 -4.93 -4.07 4.06
N THR A 161 -3.91 -3.66 3.35
CA THR A 161 -3.79 -3.82 1.90
C THR A 161 -2.41 -4.37 1.56
N SER A 162 -2.28 -4.95 0.39
CA SER A 162 -0.99 -5.41 -0.09
C SER A 162 -0.79 -5.09 -1.56
N LEU A 163 0.48 -5.00 -1.95
CA LEU A 163 0.86 -4.76 -3.34
C LEU A 163 0.29 -5.84 -4.25
N LEU A 164 0.41 -7.11 -3.83
CA LEU A 164 -0.06 -8.24 -4.63
C LEU A 164 -1.59 -8.24 -4.78
N GLN A 165 -2.34 -7.98 -3.69
CA GLN A 165 -3.80 -7.90 -3.76
C GLN A 165 -4.26 -6.75 -4.66
N ALA A 166 -3.66 -5.58 -4.50
CA ALA A 166 -3.95 -4.42 -5.33
C ALA A 166 -3.65 -4.71 -6.81
N GLN A 167 -2.53 -5.36 -7.08
CA GLN A 167 -2.13 -5.74 -8.43
C GLN A 167 -3.09 -6.75 -9.06
N ILE A 168 -3.51 -7.77 -8.33
CA ILE A 168 -4.48 -8.77 -8.82
C ILE A 168 -5.82 -8.10 -9.12
N PHE A 169 -6.26 -7.18 -8.26
CA PHE A 169 -7.50 -6.42 -8.50
C PHE A 169 -7.42 -5.61 -9.80
N MET A 170 -6.26 -5.03 -10.11
CA MET A 170 -6.04 -4.25 -11.33
C MET A 170 -6.03 -5.06 -12.62
N LEU A 171 -5.98 -6.39 -12.55
CA LEU A 171 -6.17 -7.24 -13.74
C LEU A 171 -7.61 -7.21 -14.25
N ASP A 172 -8.57 -6.93 -13.35
CA ASP A 172 -9.99 -6.84 -13.68
C ASP A 172 -10.47 -8.03 -14.51
N PHE A 173 -11.09 -7.78 -15.65
CA PHE A 173 -11.60 -8.83 -16.55
C PHE A 173 -10.51 -9.71 -17.17
N GLN A 174 -9.26 -9.30 -17.21
CA GLN A 174 -8.17 -10.14 -17.73
C GLN A 174 -7.97 -11.40 -16.89
N SER A 175 -8.05 -11.27 -15.56
CA SER A 175 -8.00 -12.44 -14.67
C SER A 175 -9.18 -13.39 -14.91
N ALA A 176 -10.39 -12.86 -15.12
CA ALA A 176 -11.57 -13.66 -15.42
C ALA A 176 -11.47 -14.38 -16.77
N ARG A 177 -10.96 -13.70 -17.80
CA ARG A 177 -10.71 -14.32 -19.12
C ARG A 177 -9.75 -15.49 -19.03
N TRP A 178 -8.65 -15.31 -18.31
CA TRP A 178 -7.68 -16.39 -18.11
C TRP A 178 -8.27 -17.56 -17.32
N LEU A 179 -8.93 -17.30 -16.20
CA LEU A 179 -9.46 -18.34 -15.32
C LEU A 179 -10.61 -19.14 -15.96
N ILE A 180 -11.43 -18.49 -16.76
CA ILE A 180 -12.63 -19.10 -17.36
C ILE A 180 -12.34 -19.57 -18.79
N GLY A 181 -11.77 -18.71 -19.63
CA GLY A 181 -11.58 -18.94 -21.06
C GLY A 181 -10.28 -19.65 -21.40
N ARG A 182 -9.28 -19.62 -20.50
CA ARG A 182 -7.91 -20.11 -20.71
C ARG A 182 -7.27 -19.64 -22.03
N SER A 183 -7.72 -18.50 -22.55
CA SER A 183 -7.19 -17.93 -23.79
C SER A 183 -6.50 -16.60 -23.51
N GLU A 184 -5.24 -16.49 -23.94
CA GLU A 184 -4.51 -15.24 -24.01
C GLU A 184 -4.82 -14.46 -25.29
N GLU A 185 -5.59 -15.04 -26.22
CA GLU A 185 -5.62 -14.64 -27.63
C GLU A 185 -6.37 -13.35 -27.94
N HIS A 186 -7.06 -12.69 -27.00
CA HIS A 186 -7.89 -11.54 -27.34
C HIS A 186 -7.50 -10.24 -26.62
N MET A 187 -6.25 -10.06 -26.26
CA MET A 187 -5.83 -8.87 -25.53
C MET A 187 -5.66 -7.64 -26.42
N SER A 188 -5.41 -7.80 -27.71
CA SER A 188 -5.16 -6.68 -28.62
C SER A 188 -6.38 -6.15 -29.36
N GLU A 189 -7.41 -6.98 -29.60
CA GLU A 189 -8.56 -6.60 -30.42
C GLU A 189 -9.66 -5.82 -29.69
N LEU A 190 -9.79 -5.99 -28.37
CA LEU A 190 -10.89 -5.39 -27.60
C LEU A 190 -10.59 -4.04 -26.96
N GLN A 191 -9.36 -3.58 -27.01
CA GLN A 191 -9.03 -2.22 -26.56
C GLN A 191 -9.62 -1.11 -27.44
N SER A 192 -10.06 -1.43 -28.65
CA SER A 192 -10.54 -0.42 -29.61
C SER A 192 -12.06 -0.15 -29.58
N HIS A 193 -12.88 -1.00 -28.96
CA HIS A 193 -14.34 -0.89 -29.20
C HIS A 193 -15.28 -0.74 -28.00
N SER A 194 -14.87 -0.88 -26.75
CA SER A 194 -15.88 -0.95 -25.66
C SER A 194 -15.74 0.02 -24.49
N PHE A 195 -14.64 0.73 -24.34
CA PHE A 195 -14.39 1.47 -23.09
C PHE A 195 -14.98 2.89 -23.03
N ILE A 196 -15.34 3.49 -24.16
CA ILE A 196 -15.89 4.85 -24.15
C ILE A 196 -17.39 4.88 -23.85
N SER A 197 -18.10 3.77 -24.03
CA SER A 197 -19.56 3.73 -23.89
C SER A 197 -20.06 3.51 -22.45
N TYR A 198 -19.23 3.00 -21.54
CA TYR A 198 -19.67 2.69 -20.16
C TYR A 198 -19.28 3.74 -19.11
N ALA A 199 -18.43 4.70 -19.45
CA ALA A 199 -18.01 5.74 -18.52
C ALA A 199 -19.00 6.91 -18.37
N VAL A 200 -20.13 6.89 -19.07
CA VAL A 200 -21.10 8.00 -19.10
C VAL A 200 -22.32 7.79 -18.22
N PHE A 201 -22.50 6.62 -17.60
CA PHE A 201 -23.70 6.33 -16.81
C PHE A 201 -23.42 5.64 -15.47
N CYS A 202 -22.54 6.19 -14.63
CA CYS A 202 -22.55 5.92 -13.19
C CYS A 202 -22.36 7.23 -12.44
#